data_9fd28e68e2b43f8037f9429e246b953e
#
_entry.id   9fd28e68e2b43f8037f9429e246b953e
#
_cell.length_a   1.000
_cell.length_b   1.000
_cell.length_c   1.000
_cell.angle_alpha   90.00
_cell.angle_beta   90.00
_cell.angle_gamma   90.00
#
_symmetry.space_group_name_H-M   'P 1'
#
loop_
_entity.id
_entity.type
_entity.pdbx_description
1 polymer ?
#
loop_
_entity_poly.entity_id
_entity_poly.type
_entity_poly.pdbx_seq_one_letter_code
_entity_poly.pdbx_strand_id
1 'polypeptide(L)'
;EITTGLVGSEMCIRDSVDSSPGDRRMLINSGPFTLAAGDTQDVVEAVIGGLGDNQLSSITDMKFTDQVAQALFDDLFQSVPSAPSPPSVSVTTTEESVVLNWGDDLDAILATEYDSTAGYVFEGYNVYQLPTATSSLSDAVKVATFDLENGVTEILGNVFVPEYGTQVSIPVQNGLDVGIKRFFVAEQD
;
A
#
# COMPACT_ATOMS: atom_id res chain seq x y z
N GLU A 1 0.41 -21.82 -19.71
CA GLU A 1 -0.37 -21.03 -20.67
C GLU A 1 -1.62 -20.54 -19.94
N ILE A 2 -1.60 -19.29 -19.51
CA ILE A 2 -2.73 -18.66 -18.82
C ILE A 2 -3.71 -18.29 -19.92
N THR A 3 -4.77 -19.02 -20.03
CA THR A 3 -5.90 -18.62 -20.87
C THR A 3 -6.64 -17.55 -20.10
N THR A 4 -6.35 -16.28 -20.37
CA THR A 4 -7.16 -15.14 -19.92
C THR A 4 -8.55 -15.28 -20.56
N GLY A 5 -9.39 -16.04 -19.94
CA GLY A 5 -10.80 -16.12 -20.26
C GLY A 5 -11.50 -14.88 -19.70
N LEU A 6 -11.28 -13.73 -20.30
CA LEU A 6 -12.10 -12.53 -20.10
C LEU A 6 -13.49 -12.74 -20.72
N VAL A 7 -14.24 -13.70 -20.22
CA VAL A 7 -15.62 -13.92 -20.66
C VAL A 7 -16.52 -12.77 -20.16
N GLY A 8 -16.11 -12.05 -19.11
CA GLY A 8 -16.84 -10.89 -18.59
C GLY A 8 -16.61 -9.59 -19.37
N SER A 9 -15.41 -9.36 -19.93
CA SER A 9 -15.09 -8.08 -20.57
C SER A 9 -15.76 -7.90 -21.93
N GLU A 10 -15.95 -8.95 -22.70
CA GLU A 10 -16.63 -8.82 -23.99
C GLU A 10 -18.13 -8.57 -23.86
N MET A 11 -18.80 -9.10 -22.85
CA MET A 11 -20.21 -8.83 -22.61
C MET A 11 -20.45 -7.43 -22.06
N CYS A 12 -19.58 -6.92 -21.20
CA CYS A 12 -19.68 -5.54 -20.68
C CYS A 12 -19.24 -4.48 -21.70
N ILE A 13 -18.36 -4.83 -22.64
CA ILE A 13 -17.85 -3.89 -23.67
C ILE A 13 -18.83 -3.75 -24.85
N ARG A 14 -19.62 -4.77 -25.15
CA ARG A 14 -20.63 -4.70 -26.25
C ARG A 14 -21.87 -3.95 -25.86
N ASP A 15 -22.17 -3.82 -24.59
CA ASP A 15 -23.36 -3.17 -24.06
C ASP A 15 -22.95 -2.00 -23.17
N SER A 16 -22.38 -0.97 -23.81
CA SER A 16 -22.01 0.29 -23.16
C SER A 16 -23.20 1.09 -22.61
N VAL A 17 -24.43 0.64 -22.92
CA VAL A 17 -25.68 1.24 -22.41
C VAL A 17 -26.51 0.15 -21.76
N ASP A 18 -26.47 0.04 -20.44
CA ASP A 18 -27.40 -0.81 -19.70
C ASP A 18 -28.76 -0.10 -19.62
N SER A 19 -29.70 -0.53 -20.46
CA SER A 19 -31.07 0.01 -20.47
C SER A 19 -31.90 -0.45 -19.28
N SER A 20 -31.38 -1.40 -18.47
CA SER A 20 -32.10 -1.95 -17.33
C SER A 20 -31.10 -2.21 -16.19
N PRO A 21 -30.62 -1.17 -15.50
CA PRO A 21 -29.70 -1.33 -14.38
C PRO A 21 -30.26 -2.27 -13.32
N GLY A 22 -29.40 -3.16 -12.82
CA GLY A 22 -29.82 -4.13 -11.82
C GLY A 22 -28.63 -4.92 -11.29
N ASP A 23 -28.90 -5.82 -10.36
CA ASP A 23 -27.90 -6.73 -9.82
C ASP A 23 -27.36 -7.64 -10.92
N ARG A 24 -26.04 -7.68 -11.10
CA ARG A 24 -25.36 -8.51 -12.09
C ARG A 24 -24.50 -9.55 -11.39
N ARG A 25 -24.52 -10.75 -11.91
CA ARG A 25 -23.70 -11.86 -11.40
C ARG A 25 -22.83 -12.37 -12.54
N MET A 26 -21.59 -12.65 -12.21
CA MET A 26 -20.58 -13.16 -13.10
C MET A 26 -20.02 -14.46 -12.54
N LEU A 27 -19.74 -15.42 -13.42
CA LEU A 27 -19.05 -16.64 -13.08
C LEU A 27 -17.75 -16.71 -13.86
N ILE A 28 -16.65 -16.87 -13.16
CA ILE A 28 -15.32 -17.07 -13.73
C ILE A 28 -14.89 -18.50 -13.42
N ASN A 29 -14.35 -19.20 -14.43
CA ASN A 29 -13.82 -20.54 -14.27
C ASN A 29 -12.37 -20.57 -14.74
N SER A 30 -11.51 -21.17 -13.92
CA SER A 30 -10.12 -21.49 -14.27
C SER A 30 -9.97 -22.95 -14.58
N GLY A 31 -9.15 -23.31 -15.58
CA GLY A 31 -8.90 -24.70 -15.99
C GLY A 31 -9.40 -25.03 -17.39
N PRO A 32 -9.38 -26.32 -17.79
CA PRO A 32 -9.02 -27.47 -16.96
C PRO A 32 -7.50 -27.62 -16.75
N PHE A 33 -7.10 -28.12 -15.59
CA PHE A 33 -5.71 -28.47 -15.31
C PHE A 33 -5.63 -29.92 -14.78
N THR A 34 -4.48 -30.55 -15.02
CA THR A 34 -4.21 -31.92 -14.53
C THR A 34 -3.19 -31.81 -13.42
N LEU A 35 -3.51 -32.36 -12.25
CA LEU A 35 -2.62 -32.42 -11.09
C LEU A 35 -2.17 -33.85 -10.88
N ALA A 36 -0.86 -34.09 -10.78
CA ALA A 36 -0.32 -35.33 -10.28
C ALA A 36 -0.33 -35.35 -8.74
N ALA A 37 -0.11 -36.54 -8.15
CA ALA A 37 -0.05 -36.61 -6.68
C ALA A 37 1.13 -35.82 -6.13
N GLY A 38 0.82 -34.82 -5.30
CA GLY A 38 1.80 -33.87 -4.71
C GLY A 38 1.97 -32.55 -5.46
N ASP A 39 1.33 -32.38 -6.62
CA ASP A 39 1.34 -31.13 -7.36
C ASP A 39 0.41 -30.08 -6.71
N THR A 40 0.77 -28.82 -6.86
CA THR A 40 -0.03 -27.67 -6.44
C THR A 40 -0.28 -26.78 -7.65
N GLN A 41 -1.49 -26.22 -7.72
CA GLN A 41 -1.85 -25.20 -8.71
C GLN A 41 -2.40 -23.99 -7.98
N ASP A 42 -1.80 -22.84 -8.23
CA ASP A 42 -2.27 -21.57 -7.72
C ASP A 42 -3.18 -20.88 -8.76
N VAL A 43 -4.28 -20.32 -8.28
CA VAL A 43 -5.19 -19.49 -9.07
C VAL A 43 -5.23 -18.12 -8.45
N VAL A 44 -4.89 -17.12 -9.24
CA VAL A 44 -4.90 -15.71 -8.80
C VAL A 44 -6.06 -15.00 -9.49
N GLU A 45 -6.88 -14.34 -8.71
CA GLU A 45 -8.00 -13.52 -9.19
C GLU A 45 -7.79 -12.06 -8.75
N ALA A 46 -8.13 -11.14 -9.63
CA ALA A 46 -8.15 -9.71 -9.34
C ALA A 46 -9.57 -9.17 -9.53
N VAL A 47 -10.03 -8.36 -8.57
CA VAL A 47 -11.26 -7.56 -8.72
C VAL A 47 -10.82 -6.14 -8.94
N ILE A 48 -11.10 -5.62 -10.12
CA ILE A 48 -10.71 -4.28 -10.55
C ILE A 48 -11.94 -3.43 -10.87
N GLY A 49 -11.81 -2.14 -10.66
CA GLY A 49 -12.80 -1.15 -11.02
C GLY A 49 -12.14 0.04 -11.70
N GLY A 50 -12.94 0.79 -12.45
CA GLY A 50 -12.53 2.07 -13.03
C GLY A 50 -13.58 3.14 -12.72
N LEU A 51 -13.14 4.34 -12.43
CA LEU A 51 -14.00 5.49 -12.20
C LEU A 51 -13.52 6.67 -13.03
N GLY A 52 -14.27 6.98 -14.06
CA GLY A 52 -14.05 8.14 -14.92
C GLY A 52 -15.23 9.13 -14.85
N ASP A 53 -15.16 10.21 -15.60
CA ASP A 53 -16.18 11.26 -15.62
C ASP A 53 -17.54 10.79 -16.16
N ASN A 54 -17.56 9.67 -16.87
CA ASN A 54 -18.77 9.06 -17.43
C ASN A 54 -18.55 7.55 -17.65
N GLN A 55 -19.59 6.84 -18.07
CA GLN A 55 -19.56 5.39 -18.28
C GLN A 55 -18.44 4.92 -19.22
N LEU A 56 -18.20 5.66 -20.31
CA LEU A 56 -17.18 5.28 -21.30
C LEU A 56 -15.76 5.52 -20.78
N SER A 57 -15.53 6.65 -20.09
CA SER A 57 -14.24 6.92 -19.44
C SER A 57 -13.96 5.95 -18.31
N SER A 58 -14.98 5.53 -17.55
CA SER A 58 -14.84 4.49 -16.52
C SER A 58 -14.39 3.14 -17.10
N ILE A 59 -14.89 2.76 -18.28
CA ILE A 59 -14.44 1.56 -18.99
C ILE A 59 -12.98 1.69 -19.43
N THR A 60 -12.58 2.87 -19.88
CA THR A 60 -11.19 3.14 -20.28
C THR A 60 -10.24 3.01 -19.10
N ASP A 61 -10.64 3.57 -17.96
CA ASP A 61 -9.90 3.51 -16.69
C ASP A 61 -9.79 2.08 -16.18
N MET A 62 -10.89 1.33 -16.22
CA MET A 62 -10.90 -0.09 -15.84
C MET A 62 -9.97 -0.92 -16.73
N LYS A 63 -9.93 -0.68 -18.04
CA LYS A 63 -9.00 -1.38 -18.95
C LYS A 63 -7.55 -1.05 -18.66
N PHE A 64 -7.25 0.19 -18.31
CA PHE A 64 -5.90 0.57 -17.89
C PHE A 64 -5.50 -0.17 -16.61
N THR A 65 -6.39 -0.20 -15.62
CA THR A 65 -6.16 -0.94 -14.35
C THR A 65 -5.97 -2.43 -14.60
N ASP A 66 -6.73 -3.02 -15.55
CA ASP A 66 -6.58 -4.42 -15.96
C ASP A 66 -5.19 -4.70 -16.54
N GLN A 67 -4.69 -3.83 -17.42
CA GLN A 67 -3.33 -3.96 -17.96
C GLN A 67 -2.25 -3.87 -16.87
N VAL A 68 -2.43 -3.00 -15.89
CA VAL A 68 -1.52 -2.91 -14.73
C VAL A 68 -1.57 -4.18 -13.89
N ALA A 69 -2.76 -4.69 -13.61
CA ALA A 69 -2.93 -5.93 -12.86
C ALA A 69 -2.31 -7.13 -13.58
N GLN A 70 -2.46 -7.21 -14.91
CA GLN A 70 -1.83 -8.25 -15.73
C GLN A 70 -0.30 -8.14 -15.72
N ALA A 71 0.24 -6.93 -15.85
CA ALA A 71 1.68 -6.70 -15.81
C ALA A 71 2.29 -7.09 -14.44
N LEU A 72 1.60 -6.79 -13.35
CA LEU A 72 2.00 -7.22 -12.01
C LEU A 72 1.99 -8.73 -11.85
N PHE A 73 0.99 -9.39 -12.40
CA PHE A 73 0.92 -10.85 -12.40
C PHE A 73 2.05 -11.49 -13.24
N ASP A 74 2.31 -10.96 -14.44
CA ASP A 74 3.35 -11.44 -15.33
C ASP A 74 4.75 -11.30 -14.73
N ASP A 75 4.95 -10.28 -13.90
CA ASP A 75 6.18 -10.05 -13.12
C ASP A 75 6.19 -10.79 -11.77
N LEU A 76 5.23 -11.70 -11.54
CA LEU A 76 5.07 -12.42 -10.28
C LEU A 76 5.04 -11.50 -9.05
N PHE A 77 4.44 -10.32 -9.20
CA PHE A 77 4.32 -9.27 -8.18
C PHE A 77 5.65 -8.72 -7.65
N GLN A 78 6.76 -8.90 -8.38
CA GLN A 78 8.07 -8.39 -7.99
C GLN A 78 8.17 -6.86 -8.08
N SER A 79 7.37 -6.24 -8.95
CA SER A 79 7.27 -4.78 -9.06
C SER A 79 6.36 -4.15 -8.00
N VAL A 80 5.69 -4.94 -7.17
CA VAL A 80 4.88 -4.39 -6.08
C VAL A 80 5.80 -3.89 -4.98
N PRO A 81 5.74 -2.59 -4.62
CA PRO A 81 6.56 -2.09 -3.54
C PRO A 81 6.26 -2.85 -2.24
N SER A 82 7.27 -3.48 -1.68
CA SER A 82 7.20 -4.03 -0.33
C SER A 82 7.53 -2.93 0.68
N ALA A 83 6.91 -2.99 1.85
CA ALA A 83 7.36 -2.14 2.94
C ALA A 83 8.82 -2.49 3.30
N PRO A 84 9.65 -1.50 3.64
CA PRO A 84 11.01 -1.77 4.12
C PRO A 84 10.96 -2.62 5.39
N SER A 85 12.06 -3.32 5.65
CA SER A 85 12.17 -4.09 6.90
C SER A 85 12.00 -3.18 8.10
N PRO A 86 11.24 -3.57 9.13
CA PRO A 86 11.08 -2.75 10.33
C PRO A 86 12.41 -2.63 11.09
N PRO A 87 12.66 -1.49 11.75
CA PRO A 87 13.83 -1.35 12.61
C PRO A 87 13.76 -2.30 13.80
N SER A 88 14.94 -2.70 14.31
CA SER A 88 15.05 -3.49 15.53
C SER A 88 15.00 -2.55 16.74
N VAL A 89 13.88 -2.54 17.47
CA VAL A 89 13.66 -1.59 18.59
C VAL A 89 13.92 -2.27 19.92
N SER A 90 14.90 -1.76 20.68
CA SER A 90 15.10 -2.09 22.08
C SER A 90 14.35 -1.09 22.98
N VAL A 91 13.81 -1.60 24.08
CA VAL A 91 13.05 -0.80 25.06
C VAL A 91 13.73 -0.88 26.42
N THR A 92 14.05 0.27 26.99
CA THR A 92 14.57 0.38 28.36
C THR A 92 13.64 1.27 29.18
N THR A 93 13.21 0.80 30.33
CA THR A 93 12.34 1.55 31.23
C THR A 93 13.12 2.01 32.45
N THR A 94 12.90 3.23 32.87
CA THR A 94 13.34 3.79 34.16
C THR A 94 12.11 4.11 35.02
N GLU A 95 12.30 4.67 36.21
CA GLU A 95 11.19 5.06 37.08
C GLU A 95 10.36 6.23 36.47
N GLU A 96 10.97 7.05 35.62
CA GLU A 96 10.36 8.30 35.11
C GLU A 96 10.28 8.33 33.58
N SER A 97 10.86 7.36 32.86
CA SER A 97 10.91 7.40 31.41
C SER A 97 10.96 6.03 30.75
N VAL A 98 10.54 5.99 29.50
CA VAL A 98 10.70 4.87 28.59
C VAL A 98 11.60 5.31 27.44
N VAL A 99 12.70 4.61 27.24
CA VAL A 99 13.64 4.85 26.14
C VAL A 99 13.42 3.79 25.07
N LEU A 100 13.07 4.24 23.88
CA LEU A 100 13.06 3.41 22.67
C LEU A 100 14.37 3.66 21.93
N ASN A 101 15.09 2.62 21.57
CA ASN A 101 16.34 2.72 20.81
C ASN A 101 16.31 1.71 19.66
N TRP A 102 16.56 2.20 18.45
CA TRP A 102 16.66 1.39 17.22
C TRP A 102 17.96 1.66 16.46
N GLY A 103 18.95 2.20 17.16
CA GLY A 103 20.27 2.52 16.61
C GLY A 103 21.34 1.45 16.85
N ASP A 104 21.03 0.39 17.59
CA ASP A 104 22.04 -0.59 18.02
C ASP A 104 22.32 -1.68 16.97
N ASP A 105 21.37 -1.95 16.08
CA ASP A 105 21.45 -2.98 15.06
C ASP A 105 21.71 -2.35 13.69
N LEU A 106 22.98 -2.40 13.27
CA LEU A 106 23.40 -1.80 12.00
C LEU A 106 22.76 -2.50 10.78
N ASP A 107 22.58 -3.82 10.84
CA ASP A 107 22.00 -4.56 9.73
C ASP A 107 20.52 -4.21 9.57
N ALA A 108 19.79 -4.06 10.67
CA ALA A 108 18.41 -3.58 10.66
C ALA A 108 18.29 -2.13 10.16
N ILE A 109 19.21 -1.25 10.58
CA ILE A 109 19.27 0.13 10.07
C ILE A 109 19.48 0.15 8.57
N LEU A 110 20.43 -0.61 8.07
CA LEU A 110 20.71 -0.68 6.62
C LEU A 110 19.51 -1.23 5.84
N ALA A 111 18.84 -2.25 6.35
CA ALA A 111 17.67 -2.84 5.73
C ALA A 111 16.44 -1.91 5.73
N THR A 112 16.35 -0.98 6.69
CA THR A 112 15.24 -0.01 6.78
C THR A 112 15.56 1.28 6.00
N GLU A 113 16.72 1.88 6.27
CA GLU A 113 17.03 3.25 5.82
C GLU A 113 17.61 3.32 4.41
N TYR A 114 18.19 2.22 3.91
CA TYR A 114 18.80 2.16 2.57
C TYR A 114 18.00 1.30 1.60
N ASP A 115 16.82 0.84 2.00
CA ASP A 115 15.91 0.17 1.07
C ASP A 115 15.34 1.19 0.08
N SER A 116 15.38 0.81 -1.20
CA SER A 116 14.80 1.61 -2.29
C SER A 116 14.06 0.67 -3.25
N THR A 117 12.83 0.36 -2.94
CA THR A 117 11.99 -0.51 -3.77
C THR A 117 11.03 0.31 -4.61
N ALA A 118 10.97 0.03 -5.91
CA ALA A 118 10.05 0.67 -6.87
C ALA A 118 10.08 2.21 -6.86
N GLY A 119 11.25 2.81 -6.59
CA GLY A 119 11.42 4.27 -6.58
C GLY A 119 11.02 4.97 -5.28
N TYR A 120 10.55 4.22 -4.29
CA TYR A 120 10.38 4.73 -2.94
C TYR A 120 11.72 4.72 -2.22
N VAL A 121 11.98 5.77 -1.46
CA VAL A 121 13.18 5.90 -0.62
C VAL A 121 12.76 6.20 0.81
N PHE A 122 13.59 5.77 1.74
CA PHE A 122 13.38 6.09 3.14
C PHE A 122 13.46 7.61 3.37
N GLU A 123 12.54 8.15 4.15
CA GLU A 123 12.51 9.57 4.49
C GLU A 123 12.65 9.81 5.99
N GLY A 124 12.18 8.88 6.82
CA GLY A 124 12.27 9.08 8.26
C GLY A 124 11.45 8.13 9.10
N TYR A 125 11.43 8.42 10.39
CA TYR A 125 10.68 7.69 11.40
C TYR A 125 9.62 8.59 12.03
N ASN A 126 8.43 8.03 12.22
CA ASN A 126 7.40 8.60 13.08
C ASN A 126 7.23 7.73 14.32
N VAL A 127 7.18 8.36 15.48
CA VAL A 127 6.87 7.70 16.74
C VAL A 127 5.43 8.02 17.12
N TYR A 128 4.67 6.98 17.41
CA TYR A 128 3.27 7.08 17.77
C TYR A 128 3.03 6.51 19.15
N GLN A 129 2.15 7.18 19.90
CA GLN A 129 1.62 6.68 21.15
C GLN A 129 0.19 6.20 20.94
N LEU A 130 -0.10 4.98 21.37
CA LEU A 130 -1.44 4.39 21.38
C LEU A 130 -2.03 4.48 22.79
N PRO A 131 -3.33 4.78 22.94
CA PRO A 131 -4.00 4.82 24.24
C PRO A 131 -3.93 3.47 24.99
N THR A 132 -4.00 2.37 24.24
CA THR A 132 -3.90 0.99 24.78
C THR A 132 -3.19 0.09 23.76
N ALA A 133 -2.71 -1.07 24.21
CA ALA A 133 -2.06 -2.06 23.35
C ALA A 133 -2.98 -2.65 22.26
N THR A 134 -4.30 -2.49 22.40
CA THR A 134 -5.31 -2.98 21.46
C THR A 134 -5.99 -1.88 20.64
N SER A 135 -5.56 -0.62 20.81
CA SER A 135 -6.07 0.51 20.05
C SER A 135 -5.68 0.43 18.59
N SER A 136 -6.50 0.98 17.71
CA SER A 136 -6.21 1.11 16.29
C SER A 136 -5.18 2.20 16.02
N LEU A 137 -4.44 2.10 14.92
CA LEU A 137 -3.56 3.17 14.47
C LEU A 137 -4.30 4.49 14.18
N SER A 138 -5.61 4.45 13.92
CA SER A 138 -6.44 5.65 13.82
C SER A 138 -6.55 6.44 15.13
N ASP A 139 -6.30 5.79 16.27
CA ASP A 139 -6.35 6.40 17.60
C ASP A 139 -4.95 6.85 18.06
N ALA A 140 -3.93 6.62 17.24
CA ALA A 140 -2.55 6.92 17.59
C ALA A 140 -2.26 8.43 17.53
N VAL A 141 -1.53 8.91 18.52
CA VAL A 141 -1.01 10.27 18.54
C VAL A 141 0.46 10.25 18.11
N LYS A 142 0.80 11.02 17.07
CA LYS A 142 2.19 11.18 16.65
C LYS A 142 2.94 12.06 17.65
N VAL A 143 3.92 11.49 18.34
CA VAL A 143 4.67 12.16 19.42
C VAL A 143 6.05 12.64 18.96
N ALA A 144 6.61 12.07 17.91
CA ALA A 144 7.87 12.53 17.32
C ALA A 144 7.95 12.19 15.84
N THR A 145 8.74 12.98 15.11
CA THR A 145 9.15 12.75 13.72
C THR A 145 10.65 12.99 13.63
N PHE A 146 11.38 12.07 13.01
CA PHE A 146 12.80 12.18 12.72
C PHE A 146 12.99 11.86 11.25
N ASP A 147 13.30 12.84 10.44
CA ASP A 147 13.39 12.74 8.99
C ASP A 147 14.74 13.24 8.46
N LEU A 148 15.05 12.85 7.25
CA LEU A 148 16.29 13.27 6.59
C LEU A 148 16.30 14.80 6.44
N GLU A 149 17.47 15.40 6.67
CA GLU A 149 17.69 16.82 6.39
C GLU A 149 18.00 16.98 4.90
N ASN A 150 16.97 17.06 4.08
CA ASN A 150 17.06 17.06 2.61
C ASN A 150 16.13 18.11 1.95
N GLY A 151 15.42 18.91 2.76
CA GLY A 151 14.48 19.94 2.32
C GLY A 151 13.07 19.39 2.01
N VAL A 152 12.80 18.11 2.23
CA VAL A 152 11.48 17.52 2.05
C VAL A 152 10.70 17.62 3.35
N THR A 153 9.75 18.54 3.41
CA THR A 153 8.89 18.74 4.59
C THR A 153 7.49 18.18 4.41
N GLU A 154 7.10 17.84 3.19
CA GLU A 154 5.79 17.29 2.86
C GLU A 154 5.93 16.16 1.84
N ILE A 155 5.28 15.03 2.12
CA ILE A 155 5.13 13.94 1.17
C ILE A 155 3.71 14.00 0.62
N LEU A 156 3.59 14.17 -0.69
CA LEU A 156 2.31 14.23 -1.39
C LEU A 156 1.87 12.83 -1.81
N GLY A 157 0.60 12.52 -1.60
CA GLY A 157 -0.04 11.31 -2.07
C GLY A 157 -1.33 11.62 -2.80
N ASN A 158 -1.69 10.77 -3.76
CA ASN A 158 -2.95 10.90 -4.47
C ASN A 158 -4.05 10.20 -3.66
N VAL A 159 -5.02 10.98 -3.20
CA VAL A 159 -6.16 10.49 -2.42
C VAL A 159 -7.43 10.70 -3.25
N PHE A 160 -8.21 9.64 -3.39
CA PHE A 160 -9.51 9.74 -4.05
C PHE A 160 -10.49 10.49 -3.16
N VAL A 161 -11.09 11.54 -3.70
CA VAL A 161 -12.09 12.38 -3.01
C VAL A 161 -13.45 12.10 -3.65
N PRO A 162 -14.33 11.35 -2.96
CA PRO A 162 -15.63 10.93 -3.52
C PRO A 162 -16.53 12.08 -3.94
N GLU A 163 -16.47 13.21 -3.22
CA GLU A 163 -17.27 14.39 -3.52
C GLU A 163 -16.94 15.00 -4.88
N TYR A 164 -15.71 14.85 -5.34
CA TYR A 164 -15.25 15.38 -6.63
C TYR A 164 -15.10 14.30 -7.69
N GLY A 165 -15.23 13.02 -7.32
CA GLY A 165 -15.06 11.89 -8.22
C GLY A 165 -13.66 11.80 -8.84
N THR A 166 -12.64 12.35 -8.21
CA THR A 166 -11.28 12.44 -8.75
C THR A 166 -10.22 12.21 -7.66
N GLN A 167 -9.01 11.95 -8.11
CA GLN A 167 -7.84 11.93 -7.23
C GLN A 167 -7.28 13.34 -7.07
N VAL A 168 -6.97 13.69 -5.83
CA VAL A 168 -6.36 14.97 -5.47
C VAL A 168 -5.03 14.68 -4.78
N SER A 169 -3.98 15.37 -5.19
CA SER A 169 -2.69 15.31 -4.53
C SER A 169 -2.74 16.15 -3.27
N ILE A 170 -2.60 15.49 -2.12
CA ILE A 170 -2.61 16.15 -0.81
C ILE A 170 -1.42 15.69 0.02
N PRO A 171 -0.95 16.48 1.01
CA PRO A 171 0.04 16.04 1.96
C PRO A 171 -0.48 14.83 2.76
N VAL A 172 0.19 13.68 2.62
CA VAL A 172 -0.14 12.45 3.36
C VAL A 172 0.79 12.24 4.55
N GLN A 173 1.96 12.86 4.51
CA GLN A 173 2.91 12.92 5.61
C GLN A 173 3.59 14.27 5.65
N ASN A 174 3.87 14.75 6.88
CA ASN A 174 4.64 15.95 7.12
C ASN A 174 5.90 15.59 7.90
N GLY A 175 7.04 16.10 7.45
CA GLY A 175 8.34 16.05 8.09
C GLY A 175 8.68 17.36 8.78
N LEU A 176 9.80 17.37 9.48
CA LEU A 176 10.35 18.55 10.17
C LEU A 176 11.73 18.97 9.62
N ASP A 177 12.33 18.15 8.75
CA ASP A 177 13.67 18.34 8.17
C ASP A 177 14.76 18.54 9.25
N VAL A 178 14.67 17.72 10.32
CA VAL A 178 15.46 17.89 11.55
C VAL A 178 16.61 16.89 11.72
N GLY A 179 16.77 15.97 10.76
CA GLY A 179 17.75 14.89 10.80
C GLY A 179 17.25 13.64 11.52
N ILE A 180 17.86 12.50 11.17
CA ILE A 180 17.53 11.20 11.72
C ILE A 180 18.04 11.07 13.15
N LYS A 181 17.14 10.68 14.06
CA LYS A 181 17.50 10.13 15.38
C LYS A 181 17.01 8.69 15.46
N ARG A 182 17.79 7.85 16.09
CA ARG A 182 17.51 6.41 16.24
C ARG A 182 17.18 6.04 17.67
N PHE A 183 16.71 7.00 18.45
CA PHE A 183 16.18 6.80 19.79
C PHE A 183 15.10 7.85 20.09
N PHE A 184 14.23 7.51 21.03
CA PHE A 184 13.21 8.42 21.56
C PHE A 184 13.07 8.17 23.08
N VAL A 185 12.91 9.24 23.83
CA VAL A 185 12.66 9.18 25.28
C VAL A 185 11.25 9.73 25.53
N ALA A 186 10.38 8.86 26.03
CA ALA A 186 9.09 9.27 26.56
C ALA A 186 9.22 9.48 28.06
N GLU A 187 9.01 10.70 28.52
CA GLU A 187 8.98 11.05 29.95
C GLU A 187 7.56 10.83 30.48
N GLN A 188 7.45 10.43 31.73
CA GLN A 188 6.16 10.29 32.41
C GLN A 188 5.81 11.67 32.98
N ASP A 189 4.65 12.21 32.59
CA ASP A 189 4.08 13.43 33.16
C ASP A 189 3.52 13.21 34.58
#